data_efe81dda97e89450b47916c095aedb3b
#
_entry.id   efe81dda97e89450b47916c095aedb3b
#
_cell.length_a   1.000
_cell.length_b   1.000
_cell.length_c   1.000
_cell.angle_alpha   90.00
_cell.angle_beta   90.00
_cell.angle_gamma   90.00
#
_symmetry.space_group_name_H-M   'P 1'
#
loop_
_entity.id
_entity.type
_entity.pdbx_description
1 polymer ?
#
loop_
_entity_poly.entity_id
_entity_poly.type
_entity_poly.pdbx_seq_one_letter_code
_entity_poly.pdbx_strand_id
1 'polypeptide(L)'
;MSLLQSLLHLTNFKSPLLRTLVPAVSAAYAIQAAFALPSIFAQNERFYDFSGSLTYLSVTALSLYLPALRAKYTPTVANASTSLPSLLAPFTSPGGMGALNWRQVVLSGAVIFWAVRLGSYLFQRILEEGKDSRFDEIKKSPARFAGAFFAQATWVSLCLMPVIALNAVPASAFAALPAFKASDALGLLVYVAGFAFEITADRQKSRWLRERREKAHDEQFMTSGLWSVSQYPNYFGEISLWTGIATAAAGTLVSQPIQVALGLSGGVTGPLTVMALSYVSPAFVSFLLLKVSGVPLSEKKYDKRYGDRKDYQEWKKNTPKLFPKIF
;
A
#
# COMPACT_ATOMS: atom_id res chain seq x y z
N MET A 1 32.70 -6.97 10.39
CA MET A 1 31.32 -6.44 10.42
C MET A 1 30.42 -7.39 9.67
N SER A 2 29.23 -7.68 10.19
CA SER A 2 28.22 -8.45 9.43
C SER A 2 27.70 -7.62 8.24
N LEU A 3 27.17 -8.30 7.22
CA LEU A 3 26.54 -7.62 6.06
C LEU A 3 25.49 -6.59 6.51
N LEU A 4 24.68 -6.94 7.51
CA LEU A 4 23.69 -6.04 8.08
C LEU A 4 24.33 -4.77 8.68
N GLN A 5 25.40 -4.92 9.46
CA GLN A 5 26.12 -3.77 10.04
C GLN A 5 26.69 -2.87 8.96
N SER A 6 27.25 -3.43 7.90
CA SER A 6 27.76 -2.66 6.76
C SER A 6 26.65 -1.88 6.06
N LEU A 7 25.49 -2.50 5.81
CA LEU A 7 24.32 -1.84 5.23
C LEU A 7 23.77 -0.72 6.11
N LEU A 8 23.68 -0.95 7.43
CA LEU A 8 23.25 0.06 8.39
C LEU A 8 24.22 1.24 8.43
N HIS A 9 25.52 0.99 8.32
CA HIS A 9 26.55 2.03 8.27
C HIS A 9 26.44 2.86 6.98
N LEU A 10 26.37 2.21 5.83
CA LEU A 10 26.25 2.88 4.51
C LEU A 10 24.98 3.75 4.40
N THR A 11 23.93 3.36 5.07
CA THR A 11 22.62 4.08 5.05
C THR A 11 22.44 4.98 6.28
N ASN A 12 23.51 5.33 7.00
CA ASN A 12 23.44 6.20 8.18
C ASN A 12 23.46 7.69 7.81
N PHE A 13 22.45 8.14 7.10
CA PHE A 13 22.26 9.53 6.70
C PHE A 13 22.11 10.46 7.92
N LYS A 14 22.38 11.76 7.77
CA LYS A 14 22.16 12.75 8.84
C LYS A 14 20.66 12.87 9.19
N SER A 15 19.78 12.87 8.19
CA SER A 15 18.33 12.94 8.39
C SER A 15 17.77 11.60 8.88
N PRO A 16 17.04 11.54 10.02
CA PRO A 16 16.34 10.35 10.50
C PRO A 16 15.34 9.81 9.48
N LEU A 17 14.65 10.69 8.75
CA LEU A 17 13.75 10.31 7.68
C LEU A 17 14.49 9.49 6.61
N LEU A 18 15.61 9.96 6.10
CA LEU A 18 16.38 9.27 5.05
C LEU A 18 17.00 7.96 5.55
N ARG A 19 17.33 7.85 6.84
CA ARG A 19 17.82 6.60 7.44
C ARG A 19 16.83 5.44 7.33
N THR A 20 15.53 5.73 7.23
CA THR A 20 14.48 4.73 7.10
C THR A 20 13.99 4.65 5.66
N LEU A 21 13.75 5.80 5.03
CA LEU A 21 13.19 5.89 3.68
C LEU A 21 14.09 5.21 2.63
N VAL A 22 15.38 5.57 2.60
CA VAL A 22 16.29 5.05 1.57
C VAL A 22 16.43 3.52 1.64
N PRO A 23 16.70 2.89 2.80
CA PRO A 23 16.76 1.43 2.87
C PRO A 23 15.43 0.76 2.54
N ALA A 24 14.30 1.34 2.95
CA ALA A 24 12.98 0.79 2.68
C ALA A 24 12.67 0.77 1.18
N VAL A 25 12.92 1.89 0.48
CA VAL A 25 12.75 1.97 -0.98
C VAL A 25 13.75 1.06 -1.69
N SER A 26 15.02 1.05 -1.28
CA SER A 26 16.03 0.15 -1.85
C SER A 26 15.65 -1.32 -1.70
N ALA A 27 15.07 -1.71 -0.56
CA ALA A 27 14.58 -3.06 -0.32
C ALA A 27 13.42 -3.42 -1.26
N ALA A 28 12.50 -2.47 -1.53
CA ALA A 28 11.42 -2.70 -2.49
C ALA A 28 11.97 -3.05 -3.89
N TYR A 29 12.91 -2.26 -4.38
CA TYR A 29 13.54 -2.54 -5.68
C TYR A 29 14.38 -3.82 -5.68
N ALA A 30 15.11 -4.11 -4.61
CA ALA A 30 15.92 -5.31 -4.49
C ALA A 30 15.05 -6.58 -4.48
N ILE A 31 13.94 -6.59 -3.73
CA ILE A 31 13.00 -7.71 -3.72
C ILE A 31 12.38 -7.90 -5.10
N GLN A 32 11.93 -6.84 -5.75
CA GLN A 32 11.34 -6.93 -7.08
C GLN A 32 12.36 -7.38 -8.12
N ALA A 33 13.61 -6.95 -8.05
CA ALA A 33 14.68 -7.44 -8.92
C ALA A 33 14.97 -8.94 -8.71
N ALA A 34 14.93 -9.42 -7.46
CA ALA A 34 15.12 -10.83 -7.14
C ALA A 34 14.02 -11.74 -7.74
N PHE A 35 12.78 -11.25 -7.84
CA PHE A 35 11.69 -11.95 -8.52
C PHE A 35 11.71 -11.75 -10.04
N ALA A 36 12.12 -10.57 -10.51
CA ALA A 36 12.18 -10.26 -11.93
C ALA A 36 13.14 -11.20 -12.69
N LEU A 37 14.34 -11.41 -12.14
CA LEU A 37 15.37 -12.22 -12.80
C LEU A 37 14.85 -13.63 -13.18
N PRO A 38 14.41 -14.48 -12.25
CA PRO A 38 13.91 -15.81 -12.60
C PRO A 38 12.63 -15.75 -13.46
N SER A 39 11.75 -14.77 -13.25
CA SER A 39 10.52 -14.62 -14.03
C SER A 39 10.81 -14.29 -15.49
N ILE A 40 11.80 -13.44 -15.76
CA ILE A 40 12.22 -13.05 -17.12
C ILE A 40 12.84 -14.27 -17.83
N PHE A 41 13.75 -15.01 -17.18
CA PHE A 41 14.36 -16.20 -17.77
C PHE A 41 13.34 -17.30 -18.07
N ALA A 42 12.37 -17.51 -17.16
CA ALA A 42 11.32 -18.50 -17.33
C ALA A 42 10.14 -18.01 -18.20
N GLN A 43 10.10 -16.72 -18.58
CA GLN A 43 8.95 -16.08 -19.24
C GLN A 43 7.61 -16.35 -18.53
N ASN A 44 7.64 -16.30 -17.19
CA ASN A 44 6.53 -16.71 -16.34
C ASN A 44 6.16 -15.60 -15.34
N GLU A 45 4.88 -15.18 -15.39
CA GLU A 45 4.32 -14.10 -14.54
C GLU A 45 3.70 -14.60 -13.24
N ARG A 46 3.67 -15.90 -12.99
CA ARG A 46 2.92 -16.52 -11.89
C ARG A 46 3.19 -15.90 -10.51
N PHE A 47 4.41 -15.45 -10.28
CA PHE A 47 4.82 -14.86 -9.00
C PHE A 47 4.81 -13.33 -9.00
N TYR A 48 4.32 -12.68 -10.05
CA TYR A 48 4.32 -11.22 -10.14
C TYR A 48 3.49 -10.59 -9.02
N ASP A 49 2.19 -10.91 -8.94
CA ASP A 49 1.31 -10.35 -7.90
C ASP A 49 1.74 -10.79 -6.49
N PHE A 50 2.21 -12.03 -6.31
CA PHE A 50 2.77 -12.52 -5.05
C PHE A 50 4.00 -11.71 -4.61
N SER A 51 4.91 -11.41 -5.53
CA SER A 51 6.11 -10.61 -5.22
C SER A 51 5.75 -9.20 -4.74
N GLY A 52 4.71 -8.61 -5.32
CA GLY A 52 4.17 -7.32 -4.87
C GLY A 52 3.72 -7.35 -3.42
N SER A 53 2.90 -8.32 -3.06
CA SER A 53 2.41 -8.48 -1.69
C SER A 53 3.55 -8.77 -0.71
N LEU A 54 4.48 -9.65 -1.06
CA LEU A 54 5.66 -9.92 -0.24
C LEU A 54 6.50 -8.66 -0.04
N THR A 55 6.63 -7.81 -1.07
CA THR A 55 7.35 -6.54 -0.97
C THR A 55 6.65 -5.59 0.00
N TYR A 56 5.32 -5.47 -0.05
CA TYR A 56 4.56 -4.69 0.95
C TYR A 56 4.84 -5.16 2.37
N LEU A 57 4.74 -6.47 2.63
CA LEU A 57 4.98 -7.06 3.95
C LEU A 57 6.41 -6.79 4.44
N SER A 58 7.39 -7.10 3.59
CA SER A 58 8.81 -7.00 3.93
C SER A 58 9.25 -5.55 4.18
N VAL A 59 8.84 -4.62 3.30
CA VAL A 59 9.21 -3.20 3.42
C VAL A 59 8.51 -2.53 4.59
N THR A 60 7.24 -2.88 4.85
CA THR A 60 6.53 -2.39 6.03
C THR A 60 7.20 -2.84 7.32
N ALA A 61 7.49 -4.14 7.45
CA ALA A 61 8.19 -4.68 8.60
C ALA A 61 9.60 -4.09 8.77
N LEU A 62 10.35 -3.99 7.66
CA LEU A 62 11.67 -3.38 7.67
C LEU A 62 11.60 -1.92 8.16
N SER A 63 10.72 -1.10 7.60
CA SER A 63 10.61 0.31 8.00
C SER A 63 10.24 0.47 9.48
N LEU A 64 9.37 -0.41 10.01
CA LEU A 64 8.92 -0.37 11.40
C LEU A 64 10.06 -0.71 12.38
N TYR A 65 10.87 -1.70 12.07
CA TYR A 65 11.93 -2.18 12.96
C TYR A 65 13.31 -1.56 12.71
N LEU A 66 13.51 -0.86 11.59
CA LEU A 66 14.82 -0.34 11.21
C LEU A 66 15.41 0.65 12.23
N PRO A 67 14.64 1.58 12.86
CA PRO A 67 15.17 2.45 13.91
C PRO A 67 15.68 1.66 15.13
N ALA A 68 14.96 0.61 15.53
CA ALA A 68 15.37 -0.26 16.64
C ALA A 68 16.60 -1.12 16.30
N LEU A 69 16.66 -1.64 15.07
CA LEU A 69 17.83 -2.35 14.56
C LEU A 69 19.08 -1.44 14.55
N ARG A 70 18.93 -0.19 14.13
CA ARG A 70 20.04 0.78 14.18
C ARG A 70 20.51 1.03 15.61
N ALA A 71 19.59 1.27 16.54
CA ALA A 71 19.93 1.47 17.95
C ALA A 71 20.71 0.27 18.54
N LYS A 72 20.30 -0.95 18.19
CA LYS A 72 20.96 -2.19 18.66
C LYS A 72 22.38 -2.35 18.13
N TYR A 73 22.65 -1.96 16.87
CA TYR A 73 23.95 -2.19 16.21
C TYR A 73 24.85 -0.96 16.16
N THR A 74 24.44 0.17 16.70
CA THR A 74 25.27 1.38 16.82
C THR A 74 25.81 1.50 18.24
N PRO A 75 27.15 1.47 18.45
CA PRO A 75 27.76 1.34 19.78
C PRO A 75 27.57 2.50 20.75
N THR A 76 26.89 3.57 20.36
CA THR A 76 26.84 4.85 21.10
C THR A 76 25.90 4.87 22.31
N VAL A 77 25.12 3.82 22.56
CA VAL A 77 24.18 3.78 23.70
C VAL A 77 24.46 2.54 24.54
N ALA A 78 25.18 2.71 25.63
CA ALA A 78 25.59 1.65 26.57
C ALA A 78 24.43 0.86 27.22
N ASN A 79 23.17 1.26 26.99
CA ASN A 79 21.95 0.65 27.55
C ASN A 79 20.86 0.38 26.50
N ALA A 80 21.22 0.22 25.22
CA ALA A 80 20.23 -0.15 24.21
C ALA A 80 19.71 -1.58 24.50
N SER A 81 18.40 -1.73 24.59
CA SER A 81 17.75 -3.05 24.70
C SER A 81 18.24 -3.95 23.58
N THR A 82 18.69 -5.15 23.93
CA THR A 82 19.16 -6.16 22.96
C THR A 82 18.01 -6.83 22.21
N SER A 83 16.77 -6.69 22.68
CA SER A 83 15.56 -7.25 22.07
C SER A 83 14.89 -6.27 21.12
N LEU A 84 14.24 -6.79 20.07
CA LEU A 84 13.37 -5.96 19.22
C LEU A 84 12.11 -5.55 20.00
N PRO A 85 11.55 -4.35 19.76
CA PRO A 85 10.34 -3.89 20.42
C PRO A 85 9.15 -4.81 20.07
N SER A 86 8.35 -5.12 21.10
CA SER A 86 7.11 -5.88 20.92
C SER A 86 6.05 -5.02 20.24
N LEU A 87 5.29 -5.62 19.32
CA LEU A 87 4.12 -4.98 18.68
C LEU A 87 2.99 -4.71 19.69
N LEU A 88 2.94 -5.47 20.78
CA LEU A 88 1.92 -5.29 21.82
C LEU A 88 2.30 -4.23 22.87
N ALA A 89 3.59 -3.94 23.01
CA ALA A 89 4.07 -2.99 24.03
C ALA A 89 3.37 -1.62 24.00
N PRO A 90 3.05 -1.00 22.86
CA PRO A 90 2.33 0.28 22.81
C PRO A 90 0.95 0.25 23.46
N PHE A 91 0.34 -0.93 23.57
CA PHE A 91 -1.02 -1.11 24.10
C PHE A 91 -1.02 -1.63 25.55
N THR A 92 0.05 -2.28 25.98
CA THR A 92 0.16 -2.88 27.33
C THR A 92 0.99 -2.03 28.27
N SER A 93 1.98 -1.32 27.76
CA SER A 93 2.92 -0.51 28.57
C SER A 93 3.32 0.76 27.79
N PRO A 94 2.40 1.71 27.61
CA PRO A 94 2.67 2.93 26.85
C PRO A 94 3.83 3.73 27.44
N GLY A 95 4.77 4.18 26.62
CA GLY A 95 5.88 5.04 27.04
C GLY A 95 7.16 4.33 27.49
N GLY A 96 7.25 3.00 27.37
CA GLY A 96 8.50 2.27 27.62
C GLY A 96 9.64 2.72 26.68
N MET A 97 10.87 2.84 27.23
CA MET A 97 12.05 3.17 26.43
C MET A 97 12.24 2.17 25.29
N GLY A 98 12.35 2.65 24.06
CA GLY A 98 12.52 1.81 22.87
C GLY A 98 11.24 1.15 22.35
N ALA A 99 10.08 1.43 22.95
CA ALA A 99 8.79 0.93 22.48
C ALA A 99 8.38 1.62 21.18
N LEU A 100 7.63 0.89 20.32
CA LEU A 100 6.97 1.46 19.15
C LEU A 100 5.81 2.37 19.63
N ASN A 101 5.39 3.33 18.79
CA ASN A 101 4.14 4.05 19.04
C ASN A 101 2.96 3.27 18.44
N TRP A 102 1.79 3.33 19.07
CA TRP A 102 0.60 2.64 18.59
C TRP A 102 0.20 3.04 17.15
N ARG A 103 0.44 4.30 16.74
CA ARG A 103 0.18 4.78 15.37
C ARG A 103 1.03 4.04 14.33
N GLN A 104 2.32 3.81 14.66
CA GLN A 104 3.23 3.04 13.81
C GLN A 104 2.74 1.60 13.66
N VAL A 105 2.36 0.97 14.75
CA VAL A 105 1.88 -0.42 14.76
C VAL A 105 0.55 -0.55 14.02
N VAL A 106 -0.40 0.34 14.29
CA VAL A 106 -1.74 0.30 13.66
C VAL A 106 -1.67 0.55 12.15
N LEU A 107 -0.94 1.58 11.69
CA LEU A 107 -0.86 1.86 10.27
C LEU A 107 -0.02 0.81 9.52
N SER A 108 1.05 0.31 10.11
CA SER A 108 1.79 -0.83 9.55
C SER A 108 0.93 -2.09 9.49
N GLY A 109 0.17 -2.38 10.55
CA GLY A 109 -0.78 -3.49 10.61
C GLY A 109 -1.89 -3.37 9.57
N ALA A 110 -2.42 -2.18 9.35
CA ALA A 110 -3.43 -1.89 8.32
C ALA A 110 -2.92 -2.22 6.91
N VAL A 111 -1.69 -1.80 6.59
CA VAL A 111 -1.05 -2.15 5.30
C VAL A 111 -0.81 -3.65 5.18
N ILE A 112 -0.26 -4.28 6.22
CA ILE A 112 0.01 -5.72 6.24
C ILE A 112 -1.28 -6.51 6.00
N PHE A 113 -2.36 -6.14 6.70
CA PHE A 113 -3.66 -6.79 6.57
C PHE A 113 -4.24 -6.67 5.15
N TRP A 114 -4.20 -5.47 4.57
CA TRP A 114 -4.59 -5.24 3.18
C TRP A 114 -3.73 -6.06 2.20
N ALA A 115 -2.40 -6.04 2.36
CA ALA A 115 -1.48 -6.74 1.48
C ALA A 115 -1.62 -8.27 1.53
N VAL A 116 -1.84 -8.84 2.71
CA VAL A 116 -2.10 -10.28 2.89
C VAL A 116 -3.41 -10.67 2.20
N ARG A 117 -4.47 -9.89 2.41
CA ARG A 117 -5.77 -10.15 1.79
C ARG A 117 -5.70 -10.08 0.27
N LEU A 118 -5.15 -8.98 -0.28
CA LEU A 118 -5.04 -8.80 -1.72
C LEU A 118 -4.13 -9.85 -2.35
N GLY A 119 -2.96 -10.11 -1.75
CA GLY A 119 -2.01 -11.09 -2.23
C GLY A 119 -2.58 -12.51 -2.24
N SER A 120 -3.30 -12.90 -1.19
CA SER A 120 -3.96 -14.20 -1.12
C SER A 120 -5.01 -14.34 -2.22
N TYR A 121 -5.83 -13.31 -2.44
CA TYR A 121 -6.84 -13.29 -3.50
C TYR A 121 -6.22 -13.41 -4.90
N LEU A 122 -5.19 -12.60 -5.19
CA LEU A 122 -4.54 -12.60 -6.49
C LEU A 122 -3.76 -13.91 -6.74
N PHE A 123 -3.15 -14.46 -5.70
CA PHE A 123 -2.43 -15.73 -5.81
C PHE A 123 -3.38 -16.91 -6.03
N GLN A 124 -4.52 -16.95 -5.34
CA GLN A 124 -5.55 -17.95 -5.61
C GLN A 124 -6.06 -17.85 -7.05
N ARG A 125 -6.34 -16.63 -7.51
CA ARG A 125 -6.79 -16.39 -8.90
C ARG A 125 -5.80 -16.93 -9.92
N ILE A 126 -4.48 -16.67 -9.78
CA ILE A 126 -3.49 -17.15 -10.73
C ILE A 126 -3.34 -18.68 -10.69
N LEU A 127 -3.57 -19.33 -9.55
CA LEU A 127 -3.60 -20.77 -9.44
C LEU A 127 -4.80 -21.38 -10.17
N GLU A 128 -5.96 -20.73 -10.11
CA GLU A 128 -7.19 -21.18 -10.81
C GLU A 128 -7.15 -20.91 -12.31
N GLU A 129 -6.73 -19.71 -12.72
CA GLU A 129 -6.72 -19.28 -14.13
C GLU A 129 -5.47 -19.77 -14.90
N GLY A 130 -4.39 -20.11 -14.18
CA GLY A 130 -3.13 -20.61 -14.73
C GLY A 130 -2.24 -19.56 -15.40
N LYS A 131 -2.81 -18.42 -15.85
CA LYS A 131 -2.08 -17.33 -16.51
C LYS A 131 -2.78 -16.00 -16.29
N ASP A 132 -2.02 -14.91 -16.42
CA ASP A 132 -2.56 -13.56 -16.46
C ASP A 132 -2.38 -12.94 -17.85
N SER A 133 -3.50 -12.72 -18.54
CA SER A 133 -3.52 -12.19 -19.90
C SER A 133 -2.88 -10.80 -20.05
N ARG A 134 -2.70 -10.05 -18.95
CA ARG A 134 -1.98 -8.76 -18.96
C ARG A 134 -0.52 -8.94 -19.40
N PHE A 135 0.05 -10.12 -19.15
CA PHE A 135 1.46 -10.42 -19.41
C PHE A 135 1.72 -11.17 -20.72
N ASP A 136 0.70 -11.58 -21.47
CA ASP A 136 0.86 -12.37 -22.70
C ASP A 136 1.86 -11.75 -23.70
N GLU A 137 1.85 -10.40 -23.83
CA GLU A 137 2.80 -9.68 -24.68
C GLU A 137 4.01 -9.12 -23.91
N ILE A 138 3.82 -8.80 -22.62
CA ILE A 138 4.87 -8.17 -21.79
C ILE A 138 6.01 -9.16 -21.57
N LYS A 139 5.71 -10.40 -21.20
CA LYS A 139 6.72 -11.43 -20.86
C LYS A 139 7.58 -11.88 -22.03
N LYS A 140 7.15 -11.63 -23.28
CA LYS A 140 7.94 -11.91 -24.49
C LYS A 140 9.15 -10.99 -24.63
N SER A 141 9.12 -9.81 -24.01
CA SER A 141 10.22 -8.84 -24.04
C SER A 141 10.84 -8.71 -22.65
N PRO A 142 12.12 -9.13 -22.46
CA PRO A 142 12.80 -8.99 -21.18
C PRO A 142 12.76 -7.58 -20.61
N ALA A 143 12.96 -6.55 -21.45
CA ALA A 143 12.93 -5.16 -21.03
C ALA A 143 11.54 -4.71 -20.55
N ARG A 144 10.46 -5.10 -21.25
CA ARG A 144 9.07 -4.78 -20.83
C ARG A 144 8.72 -5.50 -19.53
N PHE A 145 9.16 -6.74 -19.37
CA PHE A 145 8.88 -7.52 -18.19
C PHE A 145 9.67 -6.99 -16.99
N ALA A 146 10.95 -6.63 -17.17
CA ALA A 146 11.71 -5.90 -16.15
C ALA A 146 11.05 -4.58 -15.77
N GLY A 147 10.54 -3.83 -16.77
CA GLY A 147 9.78 -2.60 -16.57
C GLY A 147 8.52 -2.78 -15.72
N ALA A 148 7.83 -3.92 -15.85
CA ALA A 148 6.67 -4.24 -15.01
C ALA A 148 7.07 -4.41 -13.53
N PHE A 149 8.14 -5.15 -13.23
CA PHE A 149 8.65 -5.29 -11.87
C PHE A 149 9.19 -3.96 -11.31
N PHE A 150 9.84 -3.15 -12.13
CA PHE A 150 10.26 -1.80 -11.75
C PHE A 150 9.06 -0.92 -11.38
N ALA A 151 8.01 -0.94 -12.21
CA ALA A 151 6.76 -0.21 -11.93
C ALA A 151 6.10 -0.70 -10.63
N GLN A 152 6.14 -2.01 -10.34
CA GLN A 152 5.63 -2.57 -9.10
C GLN A 152 6.46 -2.13 -7.88
N ALA A 153 7.80 -2.08 -7.97
CA ALA A 153 8.65 -1.53 -6.91
C ALA A 153 8.31 -0.06 -6.64
N THR A 154 8.09 0.72 -7.69
CA THR A 154 7.68 2.13 -7.61
C THR A 154 6.32 2.27 -6.93
N TRP A 155 5.34 1.45 -7.35
CA TRP A 155 4.01 1.43 -6.76
C TRP A 155 4.06 1.13 -5.25
N VAL A 156 4.73 0.05 -4.84
CA VAL A 156 4.90 -0.29 -3.43
C VAL A 156 5.56 0.85 -2.66
N SER A 157 6.65 1.44 -3.20
CA SER A 157 7.39 2.52 -2.54
C SER A 157 6.53 3.76 -2.33
N LEU A 158 5.77 4.19 -3.35
CA LEU A 158 4.93 5.39 -3.27
C LEU A 158 3.72 5.18 -2.36
N CYS A 159 3.08 4.01 -2.41
CA CYS A 159 1.97 3.69 -1.53
C CYS A 159 2.40 3.62 -0.05
N LEU A 160 3.59 3.08 0.24
CA LEU A 160 4.11 2.96 1.60
C LEU A 160 4.69 4.26 2.16
N MET A 161 4.85 5.30 1.37
CA MET A 161 5.52 6.55 1.78
C MET A 161 5.00 7.12 3.11
N PRO A 162 3.68 7.26 3.36
CA PRO A 162 3.16 7.76 4.63
C PRO A 162 3.56 6.88 5.82
N VAL A 163 3.55 5.56 5.65
CA VAL A 163 3.88 4.60 6.72
C VAL A 163 5.38 4.58 6.98
N ILE A 164 6.21 4.59 5.93
CA ILE A 164 7.67 4.65 6.06
C ILE A 164 8.09 5.95 6.76
N ALA A 165 7.49 7.09 6.39
CA ALA A 165 7.78 8.37 7.03
C ALA A 165 7.38 8.37 8.52
N LEU A 166 6.23 7.78 8.86
CA LEU A 166 5.80 7.64 10.25
C LEU A 166 6.71 6.69 11.03
N ASN A 167 7.14 5.59 10.44
CA ASN A 167 8.04 4.61 11.06
C ASN A 167 9.46 5.16 11.27
N ALA A 168 9.85 6.20 10.52
CA ALA A 168 11.11 6.91 10.72
C ALA A 168 11.14 7.77 12.00
N VAL A 169 9.98 8.06 12.59
CA VAL A 169 9.87 8.89 13.79
C VAL A 169 10.35 8.12 15.02
N PRO A 170 11.29 8.66 15.80
CA PRO A 170 11.71 8.06 17.07
C PRO A 170 10.53 7.99 18.07
N ALA A 171 10.44 6.89 18.81
CA ALA A 171 9.35 6.67 19.77
C ALA A 171 9.21 7.81 20.79
N SER A 172 10.32 8.38 21.25
CA SER A 172 10.35 9.51 22.20
C SER A 172 9.65 10.78 21.69
N ALA A 173 9.64 11.01 20.37
CA ALA A 173 9.01 12.21 19.82
C ALA A 173 7.47 12.17 19.93
N PHE A 174 6.87 10.99 20.01
CA PHE A 174 5.43 10.84 20.20
C PHE A 174 4.95 11.25 21.60
N ALA A 175 5.84 11.28 22.60
CA ALA A 175 5.50 11.72 23.95
C ALA A 175 5.04 13.19 24.01
N ALA A 176 5.45 14.01 23.04
CA ALA A 176 5.04 15.39 22.92
C ALA A 176 3.67 15.57 22.23
N LEU A 177 3.02 14.49 21.82
CA LEU A 177 1.73 14.53 21.13
C LEU A 177 0.59 14.09 22.06
N PRO A 178 -0.64 14.54 21.79
CA PRO A 178 -1.82 13.97 22.43
C PRO A 178 -1.89 12.46 22.16
N ALA A 179 -2.39 11.69 23.13
CA ALA A 179 -2.58 10.26 23.01
C ALA A 179 -3.39 9.88 21.77
N PHE A 180 -4.38 10.72 21.42
CA PHE A 180 -5.23 10.55 20.24
C PHE A 180 -5.53 11.91 19.59
N LYS A 181 -5.57 11.97 18.27
CA LYS A 181 -5.87 13.15 17.45
C LYS A 181 -7.11 12.92 16.61
N ALA A 182 -7.84 13.98 16.26
CA ALA A 182 -8.97 13.88 15.32
C ALA A 182 -8.56 13.28 13.96
N SER A 183 -7.33 13.56 13.51
CA SER A 183 -6.78 12.96 12.29
C SER A 183 -6.58 11.44 12.39
N ASP A 184 -6.31 10.91 13.58
CA ASP A 184 -6.24 9.46 13.79
C ASP A 184 -7.62 8.83 13.61
N ALA A 185 -8.65 9.42 14.26
CA ALA A 185 -10.04 8.95 14.13
C ALA A 185 -10.51 9.00 12.68
N LEU A 186 -10.36 10.16 12.03
CA LEU A 186 -10.81 10.35 10.65
C LEU A 186 -10.08 9.39 9.69
N GLY A 187 -8.75 9.31 9.80
CA GLY A 187 -7.95 8.45 8.94
C GLY A 187 -8.30 6.97 9.10
N LEU A 188 -8.45 6.49 10.34
CA LEU A 188 -8.83 5.10 10.61
C LEU A 188 -10.27 4.81 10.17
N LEU A 189 -11.21 5.74 10.37
CA LEU A 189 -12.58 5.59 9.89
C LEU A 189 -12.63 5.45 8.36
N VAL A 190 -11.93 6.34 7.65
CA VAL A 190 -11.86 6.31 6.19
C VAL A 190 -11.17 5.04 5.69
N TYR A 191 -10.10 4.58 6.37
CA TYR A 191 -9.45 3.31 6.08
C TYR A 191 -10.42 2.13 6.21
N VAL A 192 -11.09 2.00 7.35
CA VAL A 192 -12.00 0.88 7.61
C VAL A 192 -13.19 0.89 6.66
N ALA A 193 -13.79 2.06 6.42
CA ALA A 193 -14.90 2.21 5.48
C ALA A 193 -14.48 1.87 4.04
N GLY A 194 -13.34 2.41 3.58
CA GLY A 194 -12.80 2.13 2.24
C GLY A 194 -12.47 0.66 2.06
N PHE A 195 -11.82 0.05 3.05
CA PHE A 195 -11.45 -1.37 3.04
C PHE A 195 -12.69 -2.29 3.03
N ALA A 196 -13.69 -2.00 3.86
CA ALA A 196 -14.95 -2.74 3.86
C ALA A 196 -15.69 -2.61 2.52
N PHE A 197 -15.67 -1.42 1.92
CA PHE A 197 -16.27 -1.17 0.62
C PHE A 197 -15.57 -1.95 -0.50
N GLU A 198 -14.24 -1.95 -0.53
CA GLU A 198 -13.42 -2.73 -1.47
C GLU A 198 -13.71 -4.23 -1.36
N ILE A 199 -13.65 -4.79 -0.13
CA ILE A 199 -13.92 -6.21 0.09
C ILE A 199 -15.33 -6.58 -0.37
N THR A 200 -16.31 -5.75 -0.06
CA THR A 200 -17.71 -6.01 -0.44
C THR A 200 -17.86 -6.02 -1.95
N ALA A 201 -17.26 -5.03 -2.65
CA ALA A 201 -17.29 -4.96 -4.10
C ALA A 201 -16.63 -6.19 -4.76
N ASP A 202 -15.44 -6.58 -4.26
CA ASP A 202 -14.71 -7.74 -4.77
C ASP A 202 -15.47 -9.05 -4.52
N ARG A 203 -16.07 -9.23 -3.34
CA ARG A 203 -16.90 -10.41 -3.01
C ARG A 203 -18.12 -10.50 -3.89
N GLN A 204 -18.82 -9.39 -4.10
CA GLN A 204 -19.97 -9.33 -4.99
C GLN A 204 -19.59 -9.75 -6.41
N LYS A 205 -18.49 -9.21 -6.95
CA LYS A 205 -18.00 -9.55 -8.28
C LYS A 205 -17.56 -11.00 -8.40
N SER A 206 -16.84 -11.52 -7.41
CA SER A 206 -16.39 -12.91 -7.39
C SER A 206 -17.57 -13.89 -7.33
N ARG A 207 -18.59 -13.57 -6.51
CA ARG A 207 -19.82 -14.34 -6.44
C ARG A 207 -20.57 -14.34 -7.77
N TRP A 208 -20.77 -13.17 -8.37
CA TRP A 208 -21.43 -13.02 -9.66
C TRP A 208 -20.72 -13.81 -10.77
N LEU A 209 -19.37 -13.76 -10.82
CA LEU A 209 -18.59 -14.52 -11.79
C LEU A 209 -18.70 -16.05 -11.58
N ARG A 210 -18.81 -16.51 -10.34
CA ARG A 210 -19.02 -17.93 -10.02
C ARG A 210 -20.41 -18.37 -10.47
N GLU A 211 -21.47 -17.64 -10.06
CA GLU A 211 -22.85 -17.91 -10.44
C GLU A 211 -23.03 -17.92 -11.96
N ARG A 212 -22.34 -17.03 -12.67
CA ARG A 212 -22.32 -17.03 -14.13
C ARG A 212 -21.65 -18.28 -14.72
N ARG A 213 -20.57 -18.77 -14.15
CA ARG A 213 -19.94 -20.04 -14.58
C ARG A 213 -20.86 -21.23 -14.36
N GLU A 214 -21.63 -21.21 -13.28
CA GLU A 214 -22.62 -22.21 -12.93
C GLU A 214 -23.94 -22.05 -13.71
N LYS A 215 -24.03 -21.04 -14.58
CA LYS A 215 -25.25 -20.70 -15.37
C LYS A 215 -26.48 -20.40 -14.48
N ALA A 216 -26.24 -19.84 -13.28
CA ALA A 216 -27.31 -19.47 -12.36
C ALA A 216 -28.05 -18.18 -12.77
N HIS A 217 -27.47 -17.40 -13.70
CA HIS A 217 -28.07 -16.20 -14.29
C HIS A 217 -27.55 -15.96 -15.71
N ASP A 218 -28.34 -15.21 -16.49
CA ASP A 218 -28.02 -14.85 -17.88
C ASP A 218 -27.39 -13.47 -18.04
N GLU A 219 -27.15 -12.74 -16.93
CA GLU A 219 -26.55 -11.41 -16.96
C GLU A 219 -25.17 -11.45 -17.62
N GLN A 220 -24.94 -10.55 -18.55
CA GLN A 220 -23.67 -10.50 -19.31
C GLN A 220 -22.60 -9.66 -18.61
N PHE A 221 -23.00 -8.65 -17.86
CA PHE A 221 -22.13 -7.77 -17.07
C PHE A 221 -22.82 -7.41 -15.76
N MET A 222 -22.02 -7.14 -14.74
CA MET A 222 -22.54 -6.93 -13.40
C MET A 222 -23.06 -5.51 -13.20
N THR A 223 -24.30 -5.39 -12.74
CA THR A 223 -24.99 -4.11 -12.48
C THR A 223 -25.69 -4.05 -11.13
N SER A 224 -25.47 -5.06 -10.28
CA SER A 224 -26.16 -5.21 -8.99
C SER A 224 -25.25 -4.84 -7.80
N GLY A 225 -25.86 -4.61 -6.63
CA GLY A 225 -25.13 -4.28 -5.40
C GLY A 225 -24.33 -2.97 -5.53
N LEU A 226 -23.07 -2.94 -5.07
CA LEU A 226 -22.21 -1.77 -5.20
C LEU A 226 -21.89 -1.38 -6.66
N TRP A 227 -22.00 -2.33 -7.58
CA TRP A 227 -21.80 -2.11 -9.02
C TRP A 227 -22.97 -1.41 -9.70
N SER A 228 -24.10 -1.22 -9.01
CA SER A 228 -25.22 -0.38 -9.46
C SER A 228 -25.01 1.10 -9.13
N VAL A 229 -24.20 1.41 -8.13
CA VAL A 229 -23.97 2.79 -7.67
C VAL A 229 -22.60 3.35 -8.07
N SER A 230 -21.67 2.49 -8.52
CA SER A 230 -20.38 2.86 -9.09
C SER A 230 -19.95 1.82 -10.12
N GLN A 231 -19.34 2.26 -11.23
CA GLN A 231 -18.76 1.35 -12.22
C GLN A 231 -17.50 0.63 -11.70
N TYR A 232 -16.78 1.27 -10.76
CA TYR A 232 -15.54 0.76 -10.15
C TYR A 232 -15.55 0.92 -8.63
N PRO A 233 -16.49 0.26 -7.93
CA PRO A 233 -16.64 0.43 -6.47
C PRO A 233 -15.43 -0.05 -5.69
N ASN A 234 -14.76 -1.12 -6.12
CA ASN A 234 -13.52 -1.60 -5.51
C ASN A 234 -12.38 -0.57 -5.60
N TYR A 235 -12.26 0.16 -6.72
CA TYR A 235 -11.26 1.23 -6.85
C TYR A 235 -11.57 2.43 -5.95
N PHE A 236 -12.85 2.77 -5.79
CA PHE A 236 -13.25 3.77 -4.80
C PHE A 236 -12.84 3.35 -3.38
N GLY A 237 -13.07 2.09 -3.04
CA GLY A 237 -12.65 1.53 -1.75
C GLY A 237 -11.14 1.61 -1.55
N GLU A 238 -10.36 1.18 -2.55
CA GLU A 238 -8.90 1.19 -2.51
C GLU A 238 -8.33 2.62 -2.39
N ILE A 239 -8.81 3.57 -3.17
CA ILE A 239 -8.40 4.98 -3.05
C ILE A 239 -8.76 5.54 -1.68
N SER A 240 -9.93 5.21 -1.15
CA SER A 240 -10.38 5.65 0.16
C SER A 240 -9.51 5.11 1.28
N LEU A 241 -9.17 3.83 1.29
CA LEU A 241 -8.33 3.25 2.34
C LEU A 241 -6.92 3.86 2.36
N TRP A 242 -6.29 4.08 1.19
CA TRP A 242 -4.99 4.75 1.11
C TRP A 242 -5.08 6.23 1.54
N THR A 243 -6.20 6.90 1.25
CA THR A 243 -6.48 8.25 1.76
C THR A 243 -6.58 8.25 3.29
N GLY A 244 -7.22 7.24 3.88
CA GLY A 244 -7.31 7.06 5.33
C GLY A 244 -5.94 6.91 5.99
N ILE A 245 -5.07 6.05 5.44
CA ILE A 245 -3.68 5.86 5.90
C ILE A 245 -2.91 7.18 5.80
N ALA A 246 -3.00 7.87 4.65
CA ALA A 246 -2.32 9.15 4.44
C ALA A 246 -2.77 10.21 5.44
N THR A 247 -4.08 10.29 5.73
CA THR A 247 -4.67 11.27 6.66
C THR A 247 -4.20 11.03 8.09
N ALA A 248 -4.22 9.79 8.58
CA ALA A 248 -3.72 9.46 9.92
C ALA A 248 -2.21 9.75 10.05
N ALA A 249 -1.41 9.36 9.06
CA ALA A 249 0.02 9.63 9.05
C ALA A 249 0.32 11.13 8.98
N ALA A 250 -0.28 11.86 8.02
CA ALA A 250 -0.08 13.28 7.81
C ALA A 250 -0.41 14.09 9.07
N GLY A 251 -1.55 13.81 9.70
CA GLY A 251 -1.96 14.50 10.93
C GLY A 251 -0.97 14.37 12.09
N THR A 252 -0.21 13.26 12.12
CA THR A 252 0.90 13.08 13.07
C THR A 252 2.16 13.80 12.60
N LEU A 253 2.55 13.59 11.34
CA LEU A 253 3.80 14.09 10.77
C LEU A 253 3.88 15.62 10.68
N VAL A 254 2.75 16.33 10.54
CA VAL A 254 2.73 17.81 10.50
C VAL A 254 3.00 18.46 11.87
N SER A 255 2.99 17.70 12.95
CA SER A 255 3.25 18.23 14.30
C SER A 255 4.71 18.65 14.45
N GLN A 256 4.96 19.84 14.98
CA GLN A 256 6.30 20.41 15.11
C GLN A 256 7.31 19.48 15.80
N PRO A 257 7.00 18.83 16.93
CA PRO A 257 7.94 17.88 17.56
C PRO A 257 8.38 16.75 16.64
N ILE A 258 7.47 16.26 15.82
CA ILE A 258 7.76 15.17 14.86
C ILE A 258 8.65 15.67 13.72
N GLN A 259 8.39 16.88 13.20
CA GLN A 259 9.23 17.45 12.14
C GLN A 259 10.67 17.67 12.61
N VAL A 260 10.83 18.21 13.81
CA VAL A 260 12.17 18.37 14.42
C VAL A 260 12.86 17.02 14.58
N ALA A 261 12.12 16.01 15.06
CA ALA A 261 12.67 14.66 15.23
C ALA A 261 13.06 13.98 13.91
N LEU A 262 12.42 14.36 12.80
CA LEU A 262 12.76 13.90 11.45
C LEU A 262 13.89 14.71 10.78
N GLY A 263 14.36 15.77 11.44
CA GLY A 263 15.36 16.69 10.90
C GLY A 263 14.82 17.58 9.78
N LEU A 264 13.50 17.87 9.83
CA LEU A 264 12.86 18.81 8.91
C LEU A 264 12.86 20.23 9.53
N SER A 265 12.87 21.26 8.68
CA SER A 265 12.77 22.63 9.15
C SER A 265 11.39 22.89 9.76
N GLY A 266 11.36 23.59 10.91
CA GLY A 266 10.11 23.98 11.58
C GLY A 266 9.30 25.07 10.85
N GLY A 267 9.71 25.51 9.64
CA GLY A 267 9.00 26.46 8.80
C GLY A 267 7.92 25.82 7.94
N VAL A 268 7.37 26.56 6.98
CA VAL A 268 6.31 26.10 6.07
C VAL A 268 6.70 24.89 5.23
N THR A 269 7.97 24.75 4.90
CA THR A 269 8.49 23.64 4.06
C THR A 269 8.38 22.28 4.73
N GLY A 270 8.52 22.18 6.05
CA GLY A 270 8.39 20.92 6.77
C GLY A 270 6.99 20.29 6.63
N PRO A 271 5.90 20.99 7.00
CA PRO A 271 4.53 20.53 6.78
C PRO A 271 4.24 20.17 5.33
N LEU A 272 4.65 21.00 4.37
CA LEU A 272 4.44 20.73 2.95
C LEU A 272 5.14 19.43 2.50
N THR A 273 6.37 19.19 2.97
CA THR A 273 7.11 17.96 2.67
C THR A 273 6.39 16.73 3.20
N VAL A 274 5.97 16.72 4.46
CA VAL A 274 5.29 15.54 5.04
C VAL A 274 3.89 15.34 4.48
N MET A 275 3.19 16.41 4.10
CA MET A 275 1.92 16.32 3.38
C MET A 275 2.12 15.70 2.01
N ALA A 276 3.12 16.15 1.24
CA ALA A 276 3.46 15.56 -0.06
C ALA A 276 3.83 14.08 0.07
N LEU A 277 4.70 13.72 1.04
CA LEU A 277 5.06 12.34 1.32
C LEU A 277 3.86 11.47 1.72
N SER A 278 2.88 12.04 2.40
CA SER A 278 1.70 11.28 2.83
C SER A 278 0.70 11.10 1.69
N TYR A 279 0.35 12.17 1.00
CA TYR A 279 -0.70 12.13 -0.02
C TYR A 279 -0.22 11.69 -1.41
N VAL A 280 1.09 11.50 -1.62
CA VAL A 280 1.59 10.83 -2.83
C VAL A 280 1.00 9.42 -2.97
N SER A 281 0.73 8.74 -1.86
CA SER A 281 0.14 7.40 -1.84
C SER A 281 -1.25 7.36 -2.51
N PRO A 282 -2.30 8.00 -1.97
CA PRO A 282 -3.62 7.98 -2.61
C PRO A 282 -3.62 8.68 -3.99
N ALA A 283 -2.78 9.69 -4.21
CA ALA A 283 -2.66 10.33 -5.52
C ALA A 283 -2.12 9.36 -6.57
N PHE A 284 -1.08 8.61 -6.24
CA PHE A 284 -0.50 7.62 -7.15
C PHE A 284 -1.44 6.45 -7.41
N VAL A 285 -2.11 5.93 -6.37
CA VAL A 285 -3.14 4.88 -6.53
C VAL A 285 -4.26 5.37 -7.44
N SER A 286 -4.75 6.59 -7.22
CA SER A 286 -5.77 7.19 -8.09
C SER A 286 -5.29 7.29 -9.54
N PHE A 287 -4.07 7.79 -9.77
CA PHE A 287 -3.49 7.87 -11.10
C PHE A 287 -3.37 6.49 -11.75
N LEU A 288 -2.83 5.51 -11.03
CA LEU A 288 -2.64 4.16 -11.52
C LEU A 288 -3.97 3.50 -11.92
N LEU A 289 -4.96 3.57 -11.04
CA LEU A 289 -6.27 2.92 -11.25
C LEU A 289 -7.11 3.64 -12.31
N LEU A 290 -7.10 4.97 -12.33
CA LEU A 290 -7.99 5.74 -13.21
C LEU A 290 -7.38 6.03 -14.59
N LYS A 291 -6.05 6.01 -14.73
CA LYS A 291 -5.37 6.44 -15.97
C LYS A 291 -4.46 5.39 -16.61
N VAL A 292 -3.99 4.39 -15.87
CA VAL A 292 -2.97 3.46 -16.37
C VAL A 292 -3.49 2.02 -16.48
N SER A 293 -3.80 1.38 -15.36
CA SER A 293 -4.01 -0.08 -15.32
C SER A 293 -5.42 -0.53 -14.96
N GLY A 294 -6.17 0.27 -14.24
CA GLY A 294 -7.50 -0.11 -13.75
C GLY A 294 -8.61 0.15 -14.78
N VAL A 295 -9.15 1.36 -14.74
CA VAL A 295 -10.27 1.80 -15.59
C VAL A 295 -9.97 1.63 -17.08
N PRO A 296 -8.83 2.11 -17.64
CA PRO A 296 -8.62 2.04 -19.08
C PRO A 296 -8.61 0.61 -19.64
N LEU A 297 -7.99 -0.32 -18.92
CA LEU A 297 -7.94 -1.72 -19.36
C LEU A 297 -9.31 -2.40 -19.23
N SER A 298 -10.05 -2.09 -18.16
CA SER A 298 -11.39 -2.62 -17.96
C SER A 298 -12.37 -2.06 -18.99
N GLU A 299 -12.39 -0.75 -19.23
CA GLU A 299 -13.25 -0.12 -20.25
C GLU A 299 -12.97 -0.70 -21.64
N LYS A 300 -11.71 -0.75 -22.06
CA LYS A 300 -11.34 -1.34 -23.35
C LYS A 300 -11.88 -2.76 -23.53
N LYS A 301 -11.79 -3.58 -22.48
CA LYS A 301 -12.27 -4.98 -22.49
C LYS A 301 -13.80 -5.05 -22.56
N TYR A 302 -14.50 -4.25 -21.75
CA TYR A 302 -15.96 -4.25 -21.66
C TYR A 302 -16.59 -3.59 -22.88
N ASP A 303 -16.06 -2.45 -23.35
CA ASP A 303 -16.55 -1.76 -24.54
C ASP A 303 -16.39 -2.61 -25.80
N LYS A 304 -15.26 -3.33 -25.94
CA LYS A 304 -15.08 -4.29 -27.05
C LYS A 304 -16.12 -5.42 -27.01
N ARG A 305 -16.57 -5.84 -25.82
CA ARG A 305 -17.47 -6.99 -25.66
C ARG A 305 -18.93 -6.63 -25.65
N TYR A 306 -19.28 -5.45 -25.13
CA TYR A 306 -20.67 -5.08 -24.84
C TYR A 306 -21.05 -3.70 -25.39
N GLY A 307 -20.13 -2.99 -26.08
CA GLY A 307 -20.31 -1.62 -26.53
C GLY A 307 -21.55 -1.39 -27.42
N ASP A 308 -21.94 -2.40 -28.20
CA ASP A 308 -23.12 -2.33 -29.08
C ASP A 308 -24.46 -2.59 -28.35
N ARG A 309 -24.43 -2.97 -27.07
CA ARG A 309 -25.62 -3.29 -26.28
C ARG A 309 -26.22 -2.03 -25.67
N LYS A 310 -27.50 -1.81 -25.86
CA LYS A 310 -28.24 -0.64 -25.30
C LYS A 310 -28.25 -0.68 -23.77
N ASP A 311 -28.50 -1.83 -23.16
CA ASP A 311 -28.51 -2.00 -21.70
C ASP A 311 -27.16 -1.67 -21.05
N TYR A 312 -26.03 -2.03 -21.70
CA TYR A 312 -24.71 -1.66 -21.23
C TYR A 312 -24.44 -0.15 -21.35
N GLN A 313 -24.84 0.46 -22.47
CA GLN A 313 -24.71 1.90 -22.69
C GLN A 313 -25.52 2.70 -21.67
N GLU A 314 -26.77 2.27 -21.39
CA GLU A 314 -27.63 2.89 -20.38
C GLU A 314 -27.03 2.77 -18.97
N TRP A 315 -26.57 1.59 -18.59
CA TRP A 315 -25.90 1.39 -17.31
C TRP A 315 -24.65 2.28 -17.22
N LYS A 316 -23.79 2.29 -18.24
CA LYS A 316 -22.56 3.10 -18.26
C LYS A 316 -22.83 4.59 -18.17
N LYS A 317 -23.92 5.07 -18.77
CA LYS A 317 -24.38 6.48 -18.73
C LYS A 317 -24.93 6.87 -17.36
N ASN A 318 -25.71 5.98 -16.74
CA ASN A 318 -26.48 6.27 -15.53
C ASN A 318 -25.72 5.94 -14.24
N THR A 319 -24.60 5.20 -14.32
CA THR A 319 -23.80 4.81 -13.16
C THR A 319 -22.50 5.63 -13.13
N PRO A 320 -22.24 6.39 -12.06
CA PRO A 320 -20.99 7.15 -11.91
C PRO A 320 -19.76 6.26 -12.02
N LYS A 321 -18.70 6.81 -12.58
CA LYS A 321 -17.47 6.03 -12.83
C LYS A 321 -16.81 5.55 -11.53
N LEU A 322 -16.64 6.43 -10.56
CA LEU A 322 -15.89 6.16 -9.33
C LEU A 322 -16.70 6.43 -8.06
N PHE A 323 -17.12 7.69 -7.85
CA PHE A 323 -17.84 8.07 -6.64
C PHE A 323 -19.23 7.45 -6.62
N PRO A 324 -19.58 6.67 -5.57
CA PRO A 324 -20.89 6.04 -5.49
C PRO A 324 -22.02 7.06 -5.53
N LYS A 325 -23.07 6.76 -6.30
CA LYS A 325 -24.32 7.52 -6.30
C LYS A 325 -25.03 7.27 -4.97
N ILE A 326 -25.24 8.33 -4.20
CA ILE A 326 -25.85 8.23 -2.87
C ILE A 326 -27.39 8.31 -2.96
N PHE A 327 -27.90 8.86 -4.07
CA PHE A 327 -29.35 9.03 -4.33
C PHE A 327 -29.67 8.82 -5.81
#